data_f59f289d1745aa33c7629b28549c5632
#
_entry.id   f59f289d1745aa33c7629b28549c5632
#
_cell.length_a   1.000
_cell.length_b   1.000
_cell.length_c   1.000
_cell.angle_alpha   90.00
_cell.angle_beta   90.00
_cell.angle_gamma   90.00
#
_symmetry.space_group_name_H-M   'P 1'
#
loop_
_entity.id
_entity.type
_entity.pdbx_description
1 polymer ?
#
loop_
_entity_poly.entity_id
_entity_poly.type
_entity_poly.pdbx_seq_one_letter_code
_entity_poly.pdbx_strand_id
1 'polypeptide(L)'
;MSIKLRRIELTNFKCFPRYSVTLTEGNVLLGPNNSGKSTIIDAVRCLGGALRFARTRKPQLVADHSGAPVMGFDIPDGSIPVSVTNIANEYSDASAVAKFTFENQESLTLQLHPERATRLVINAVASPRSRPAFQKLYPARIVIVPPLGPFEPTERFLDDDYVRAQESSRLSYRHFRNIWLRKSTGEFDEFAGLVHATWPEVEVKKPIHHPWPDNNVVMFFEERRMTREVHWSGVGLQIWLQILTHILRANAESIIVIDEPDIYLHPDLQKRLMEVIKQRSLQFIMATHSTEIINESQNEDLLVVNKQSNSAQRINDIEGFQRALAYIGSNENLELSRLSRAKRIVFFEGADRRLLKRFARRFGFRRFVEDTDTLFLRLGGFSFWHKVESASWVFDEILNTDIAIFRAV
;
A
#
# COMPACT_ATOMS: atom_id res chain seq x y z
N MET A 1 -0.99 -20.80 1.45
CA MET A 1 -0.98 -19.67 2.42
C MET A 1 -0.14 -18.56 1.84
N SER A 2 -0.66 -17.34 1.79
CA SER A 2 0.11 -16.17 1.36
C SER A 2 1.15 -15.83 2.43
N ILE A 3 2.41 -15.72 2.03
CA ILE A 3 3.51 -15.34 2.94
C ILE A 3 3.65 -13.83 2.88
N LYS A 4 3.35 -13.15 3.97
CA LYS A 4 3.36 -11.69 4.09
C LYS A 4 4.74 -11.17 4.51
N LEU A 5 5.05 -9.93 4.14
CA LEU A 5 6.21 -9.22 4.65
C LEU A 5 5.94 -8.74 6.08
N ARG A 6 6.82 -9.07 7.02
CA ARG A 6 6.62 -8.75 8.45
C ARG A 6 7.53 -7.67 8.96
N ARG A 7 8.75 -7.55 8.42
CA ARG A 7 9.72 -6.57 8.89
C ARG A 7 10.63 -6.08 7.77
N ILE A 8 10.92 -4.81 7.81
CA ILE A 8 11.93 -4.14 6.98
C ILE A 8 12.98 -3.58 7.92
N GLU A 9 14.25 -3.85 7.66
CA GLU A 9 15.38 -3.30 8.38
C GLU A 9 16.32 -2.62 7.38
N LEU A 10 16.54 -1.33 7.56
CA LEU A 10 17.35 -0.49 6.70
C LEU A 10 18.64 -0.11 7.44
N THR A 11 19.77 -0.24 6.76
CA THR A 11 21.07 0.21 7.28
C THR A 11 21.76 0.99 6.18
N ASN A 12 22.22 2.18 6.49
CA ASN A 12 22.88 3.09 5.55
C ASN A 12 22.05 3.33 4.28
N PHE A 13 20.72 3.48 4.41
CA PHE A 13 19.80 3.55 3.27
C PHE A 13 19.13 4.92 3.21
N LYS A 14 19.48 5.73 2.23
CA LYS A 14 18.97 7.09 2.00
C LYS A 14 19.02 7.94 3.29
N CYS A 15 17.86 8.40 3.79
CA CYS A 15 17.80 9.23 4.99
C CYS A 15 17.99 8.46 6.31
N PHE A 16 18.13 7.13 6.28
CA PHE A 16 18.23 6.30 7.47
C PHE A 16 19.63 5.68 7.66
N PRO A 17 20.38 6.10 8.70
CA PRO A 17 21.58 5.36 9.12
C PRO A 17 21.24 3.94 9.57
N ARG A 18 20.18 3.81 10.40
CA ARG A 18 19.57 2.53 10.82
C ARG A 18 18.10 2.76 11.13
N TYR A 19 17.23 1.94 10.54
CA TYR A 19 15.79 2.05 10.75
C TYR A 19 15.08 0.72 10.60
N SER A 20 14.01 0.51 11.37
CA SER A 20 13.20 -0.69 11.22
C SER A 20 11.70 -0.39 11.18
N VAL A 21 10.97 -1.22 10.43
CA VAL A 21 9.51 -1.11 10.30
C VAL A 21 8.90 -2.50 10.51
N THR A 22 8.01 -2.64 11.47
CA THR A 22 7.22 -3.87 11.65
C THR A 22 5.89 -3.72 10.94
N LEU A 23 5.57 -4.66 10.06
CA LEU A 23 4.41 -4.64 9.19
C LEU A 23 3.32 -5.62 9.63
N THR A 24 2.07 -5.25 9.36
CA THR A 24 0.86 -6.08 9.48
C THR A 24 0.19 -6.25 8.11
N GLU A 25 -1.10 -6.52 8.07
CA GLU A 25 -1.87 -6.55 6.82
C GLU A 25 -2.03 -5.15 6.24
N GLY A 26 -2.44 -4.19 7.07
CA GLY A 26 -2.54 -2.79 6.71
C GLY A 26 -1.38 -1.98 7.28
N ASN A 27 -0.77 -1.11 6.44
CA ASN A 27 0.33 -0.25 6.87
C ASN A 27 0.22 1.11 6.19
N VAL A 28 -0.24 2.09 6.95
CA VAL A 28 -0.34 3.49 6.52
C VAL A 28 0.78 4.28 7.18
N LEU A 29 1.74 4.72 6.40
CA LEU A 29 2.91 5.47 6.85
C LEU A 29 2.54 6.95 7.01
N LEU A 30 2.65 7.45 8.23
CA LEU A 30 2.34 8.83 8.60
C LEU A 30 3.61 9.59 9.00
N GLY A 31 3.65 10.86 8.71
CA GLY A 31 4.74 11.75 9.11
C GLY A 31 4.81 12.98 8.23
N PRO A 32 5.49 14.05 8.66
CA PRO A 32 5.66 15.25 7.85
C PRO A 32 6.45 14.96 6.57
N ASN A 33 6.50 15.95 5.69
CA ASN A 33 7.40 15.91 4.55
C ASN A 33 8.84 15.66 5.02
N ASN A 34 9.58 14.85 4.27
CA ASN A 34 10.95 14.48 4.61
C ASN A 34 11.12 13.65 5.91
N SER A 35 10.07 12.98 6.41
CA SER A 35 10.16 12.07 7.56
C SER A 35 10.79 10.71 7.24
N GLY A 36 10.86 10.34 5.96
CA GLY A 36 11.41 9.06 5.48
C GLY A 36 10.36 8.07 4.94
N LYS A 37 9.08 8.46 4.81
CA LYS A 37 8.03 7.61 4.22
C LYS A 37 8.42 7.07 2.83
N SER A 38 8.79 7.97 1.92
CA SER A 38 9.22 7.58 0.57
C SER A 38 10.50 6.73 0.56
N THR A 39 11.37 6.87 1.58
CA THR A 39 12.54 5.98 1.74
C THR A 39 12.12 4.54 2.02
N ILE A 40 11.12 4.32 2.88
CA ILE A 40 10.55 2.99 3.14
C ILE A 40 9.89 2.44 1.88
N ILE A 41 9.10 3.24 1.19
CA ILE A 41 8.46 2.88 -0.09
C ILE A 41 9.53 2.49 -1.13
N ASP A 42 10.61 3.25 -1.25
CA ASP A 42 11.67 2.97 -2.20
C ASP A 42 12.43 1.68 -1.87
N ALA A 43 12.62 1.34 -0.59
CA ALA A 43 13.18 0.06 -0.21
C ALA A 43 12.29 -1.11 -0.68
N VAL A 44 10.97 -1.00 -0.54
CA VAL A 44 10.03 -2.01 -1.03
C VAL A 44 9.96 -2.04 -2.57
N ARG A 45 10.09 -0.88 -3.23
CA ARG A 45 10.21 -0.80 -4.70
C ARG A 45 11.46 -1.55 -5.19
N CYS A 46 12.60 -1.38 -4.49
CA CYS A 46 13.83 -2.10 -4.79
C CYS A 46 13.65 -3.62 -4.63
N LEU A 47 13.01 -4.06 -3.54
CA LEU A 47 12.66 -5.47 -3.35
C LEU A 47 11.78 -5.98 -4.50
N GLY A 48 10.78 -5.22 -4.93
CA GLY A 48 9.91 -5.58 -6.05
C GLY A 48 10.66 -5.78 -7.36
N GLY A 49 11.61 -4.91 -7.67
CA GLY A 49 12.50 -5.04 -8.83
C GLY A 49 13.40 -6.29 -8.74
N ALA A 50 14.05 -6.47 -7.61
CA ALA A 50 14.93 -7.61 -7.35
C ALA A 50 14.16 -8.95 -7.40
N LEU A 51 12.96 -9.02 -6.81
CA LEU A 51 12.12 -10.22 -6.84
C LEU A 51 11.65 -10.56 -8.27
N ARG A 52 11.28 -9.58 -9.09
CA ARG A 52 10.91 -9.81 -10.49
C ARG A 52 12.05 -10.49 -11.26
N PHE A 53 13.27 -9.99 -11.10
CA PHE A 53 14.45 -10.58 -11.71
C PHE A 53 14.73 -11.98 -11.16
N ALA A 54 14.79 -12.15 -9.84
CA ALA A 54 15.11 -13.40 -9.17
C ALA A 54 14.12 -14.53 -9.51
N ARG A 55 12.83 -14.22 -9.69
CA ARG A 55 11.80 -15.21 -10.05
C ARG A 55 11.97 -15.83 -11.44
N THR A 56 12.76 -15.22 -12.31
CA THR A 56 13.05 -15.75 -13.66
C THR A 56 14.37 -16.53 -13.72
N ARG A 57 15.16 -16.56 -12.67
CA ARG A 57 16.50 -17.09 -12.62
C ARG A 57 16.65 -18.18 -11.56
N LYS A 58 17.71 -18.97 -11.69
CA LYS A 58 18.16 -19.92 -10.67
C LYS A 58 19.04 -19.21 -9.65
N PRO A 59 18.88 -19.42 -8.33
CA PRO A 59 19.80 -18.91 -7.34
C PRO A 59 21.24 -19.42 -7.60
N GLN A 60 22.22 -18.58 -7.34
CA GLN A 60 23.63 -18.86 -7.52
C GLN A 60 24.45 -18.43 -6.30
N LEU A 61 25.71 -18.84 -6.21
CA LEU A 61 26.60 -18.32 -5.20
C LEU A 61 27.02 -16.90 -5.59
N VAL A 62 26.79 -15.96 -4.69
CA VAL A 62 27.23 -14.57 -4.79
C VAL A 62 28.07 -14.24 -3.56
N ALA A 63 28.97 -13.28 -3.64
CA ALA A 63 29.69 -12.80 -2.45
C ALA A 63 28.76 -11.83 -1.69
N ASP A 64 28.63 -11.98 -0.37
CA ASP A 64 27.97 -10.96 0.45
C ASP A 64 28.89 -9.72 0.64
N HIS A 65 28.46 -8.75 1.46
CA HIS A 65 29.26 -7.55 1.74
C HIS A 65 30.58 -7.82 2.46
N SER A 66 30.71 -8.98 3.12
CA SER A 66 31.96 -9.44 3.76
C SER A 66 32.88 -10.22 2.80
N GLY A 67 32.40 -10.51 1.59
CA GLY A 67 33.05 -11.36 0.60
C GLY A 67 32.78 -12.86 0.77
N ALA A 68 31.96 -13.25 1.75
CA ALA A 68 31.59 -14.65 1.95
C ALA A 68 30.65 -15.15 0.85
N PRO A 69 30.83 -16.41 0.36
CA PRO A 69 29.96 -17.01 -0.64
C PRO A 69 28.61 -17.38 0.00
N VAL A 70 27.52 -16.79 -0.48
CA VAL A 70 26.13 -17.02 -0.04
C VAL A 70 25.22 -17.27 -1.23
N MET A 71 24.08 -17.93 -1.01
CA MET A 71 23.08 -18.09 -2.06
C MET A 71 22.37 -16.78 -2.32
N GLY A 72 22.19 -16.42 -3.59
CA GLY A 72 21.56 -15.16 -3.95
C GLY A 72 21.50 -14.94 -5.45
N PHE A 73 21.41 -13.66 -5.82
CA PHE A 73 21.36 -13.19 -7.20
C PHE A 73 22.14 -11.89 -7.35
N ASP A 74 22.92 -11.77 -8.42
CA ASP A 74 23.41 -10.47 -8.88
C ASP A 74 22.31 -9.80 -9.69
N ILE A 75 21.84 -8.66 -9.23
CA ILE A 75 20.71 -7.93 -9.80
C ILE A 75 21.23 -6.81 -10.72
N PRO A 76 20.87 -6.79 -12.00
CA PRO A 76 21.24 -5.69 -12.89
C PRO A 76 20.64 -4.36 -12.39
N ASP A 77 21.37 -3.27 -12.48
CA ASP A 77 20.94 -1.95 -12.02
C ASP A 77 19.64 -1.48 -12.68
N GLY A 78 19.44 -1.82 -13.97
CA GLY A 78 18.20 -1.53 -14.67
C GLY A 78 16.95 -2.24 -14.12
N SER A 79 17.12 -3.24 -13.24
CA SER A 79 16.01 -3.91 -12.53
C SER A 79 15.61 -3.19 -11.24
N ILE A 80 16.42 -2.27 -10.74
CA ILE A 80 16.18 -1.50 -9.53
C ILE A 80 15.57 -0.16 -9.91
N PRO A 81 14.38 0.19 -9.39
CA PRO A 81 13.63 1.39 -9.82
C PRO A 81 14.11 2.69 -9.16
N VAL A 82 15.23 2.67 -8.46
CA VAL A 82 15.87 3.83 -7.83
C VAL A 82 17.32 3.94 -8.28
N SER A 83 17.87 5.16 -8.29
CA SER A 83 19.31 5.37 -8.56
C SER A 83 20.13 4.79 -7.42
N VAL A 84 20.99 3.84 -7.73
CA VAL A 84 21.92 3.22 -6.77
C VAL A 84 23.03 4.19 -6.37
N THR A 85 23.40 5.13 -7.24
CA THR A 85 24.47 6.11 -7.02
C THR A 85 24.26 6.95 -5.75
N ASN A 86 23.00 7.27 -5.42
CA ASN A 86 22.64 8.13 -4.29
C ASN A 86 21.84 7.38 -3.21
N ILE A 87 22.05 6.08 -3.08
CA ILE A 87 21.28 5.22 -2.19
C ILE A 87 21.82 5.20 -0.75
N ALA A 88 23.14 5.37 -0.60
CA ALA A 88 23.79 5.35 0.71
C ALA A 88 23.47 6.62 1.52
N ASN A 89 23.33 6.45 2.84
CA ASN A 89 23.11 7.56 3.74
C ASN A 89 24.34 8.49 3.74
N GLU A 90 24.07 9.81 3.65
CA GLU A 90 25.11 10.86 3.62
C GLU A 90 26.20 10.60 2.56
N TYR A 91 25.84 9.93 1.46
CA TYR A 91 26.75 9.59 0.36
C TYR A 91 27.99 8.80 0.81
N SER A 92 27.86 7.99 1.86
CA SER A 92 28.96 7.17 2.36
C SER A 92 29.36 6.09 1.38
N ASP A 93 30.63 5.69 1.40
CA ASP A 93 31.18 4.60 0.57
C ASP A 93 30.73 3.20 1.04
N ALA A 94 30.00 3.11 2.14
CA ALA A 94 29.48 1.85 2.63
C ALA A 94 28.22 1.42 1.87
N SER A 95 28.04 0.11 1.71
CA SER A 95 26.82 -0.42 1.07
C SER A 95 25.55 -0.04 1.83
N ALA A 96 24.52 0.36 1.09
CA ALA A 96 23.19 0.46 1.62
C ALA A 96 22.58 -0.94 1.69
N VAL A 97 21.97 -1.28 2.83
CA VAL A 97 21.43 -2.62 3.09
C VAL A 97 19.95 -2.50 3.46
N ALA A 98 19.11 -3.30 2.79
CA ALA A 98 17.71 -3.45 3.13
C ALA A 98 17.39 -4.93 3.34
N LYS A 99 17.03 -5.32 4.57
CA LYS A 99 16.64 -6.68 4.93
C LYS A 99 15.14 -6.76 5.08
N PHE A 100 14.55 -7.79 4.48
CA PHE A 100 13.12 -8.02 4.42
C PHE A 100 12.82 -9.39 5.02
N THR A 101 12.15 -9.42 6.17
CA THR A 101 11.77 -10.65 6.85
C THR A 101 10.30 -10.95 6.61
N PHE A 102 10.00 -12.17 6.17
CA PHE A 102 8.65 -12.63 5.86
C PHE A 102 8.03 -13.39 7.04
N GLU A 103 6.75 -13.71 6.91
CA GLU A 103 5.97 -14.40 7.95
C GLU A 103 6.51 -15.79 8.30
N ASN A 104 7.13 -16.47 7.34
CA ASN A 104 7.80 -17.75 7.54
C ASN A 104 9.18 -17.64 8.22
N GLN A 105 9.54 -16.47 8.75
CA GLN A 105 10.83 -16.13 9.38
C GLN A 105 12.03 -16.14 8.43
N GLU A 106 11.84 -16.47 7.16
CA GLU A 106 12.89 -16.37 6.15
C GLU A 106 13.09 -14.92 5.72
N SER A 107 14.29 -14.56 5.29
CA SER A 107 14.56 -13.18 4.89
C SER A 107 15.39 -13.08 3.60
N LEU A 108 15.20 -11.95 2.93
CA LEU A 108 16.00 -11.50 1.79
C LEU A 108 16.74 -10.23 2.18
N THR A 109 18.01 -10.15 1.84
CA THR A 109 18.83 -8.95 2.08
C THR A 109 19.27 -8.38 0.74
N LEU A 110 18.85 -7.16 0.46
CA LEU A 110 19.27 -6.41 -0.71
C LEU A 110 20.46 -5.53 -0.32
N GLN A 111 21.57 -5.68 -1.03
CA GLN A 111 22.81 -4.94 -0.85
C GLN A 111 23.04 -4.08 -2.10
N LEU A 112 23.11 -2.76 -1.90
CA LEU A 112 23.27 -1.78 -2.98
C LEU A 112 24.55 -0.97 -2.75
N HIS A 113 25.34 -0.84 -3.81
CA HIS A 113 26.58 -0.06 -3.76
C HIS A 113 26.79 0.60 -5.13
N PRO A 114 27.21 1.89 -5.18
CA PRO A 114 27.40 2.58 -6.45
C PRO A 114 28.41 1.92 -7.41
N GLU A 115 29.47 1.32 -6.86
CA GLU A 115 30.58 0.75 -7.62
C GLU A 115 30.60 -0.78 -7.67
N ARG A 116 29.62 -1.45 -7.04
CA ARG A 116 29.56 -2.92 -6.98
C ARG A 116 28.20 -3.40 -7.46
N ALA A 117 28.17 -4.64 -7.94
CA ALA A 117 26.90 -5.26 -8.35
C ALA A 117 25.89 -5.25 -7.19
N THR A 118 24.67 -4.84 -7.48
CA THR A 118 23.53 -4.98 -6.56
C THR A 118 23.26 -6.46 -6.33
N ARG A 119 23.12 -6.89 -5.07
CA ARG A 119 22.91 -8.28 -4.70
C ARG A 119 21.65 -8.50 -3.89
N LEU A 120 20.94 -9.55 -4.22
CA LEU A 120 19.85 -10.08 -3.41
C LEU A 120 20.32 -11.38 -2.75
N VAL A 121 20.62 -11.31 -1.47
CA VAL A 121 21.10 -12.44 -0.65
C VAL A 121 19.91 -13.15 -0.03
N ILE A 122 19.94 -14.48 -0.06
CA ILE A 122 18.91 -15.34 0.51
C ILE A 122 19.37 -15.77 1.91
N ASN A 123 18.64 -15.36 2.93
CA ASN A 123 18.86 -15.75 4.31
C ASN A 123 17.73 -16.72 4.71
N ALA A 124 17.96 -18.00 4.46
CA ALA A 124 17.03 -19.07 4.72
C ALA A 124 17.71 -20.26 5.42
N VAL A 125 17.00 -20.95 6.29
CA VAL A 125 17.50 -22.16 6.97
C VAL A 125 17.92 -23.21 5.94
N ALA A 126 17.11 -23.40 4.90
CA ALA A 126 17.42 -24.23 3.75
C ALA A 126 17.42 -23.36 2.48
N SER A 127 18.60 -22.96 2.03
CA SER A 127 18.73 -22.13 0.85
C SER A 127 18.21 -22.82 -0.41
N PRO A 128 17.29 -22.19 -1.15
CA PRO A 128 16.71 -22.79 -2.38
C PRO A 128 17.76 -22.88 -3.47
N ARG A 129 17.88 -24.06 -4.10
CA ARG A 129 18.83 -24.32 -5.18
C ARG A 129 18.21 -24.31 -6.58
N SER A 130 16.92 -24.08 -6.67
CA SER A 130 16.19 -24.03 -7.94
C SER A 130 15.19 -22.86 -7.97
N ARG A 131 14.81 -22.45 -9.18
CA ARG A 131 13.79 -21.41 -9.39
C ARG A 131 12.45 -21.76 -8.72
N PRO A 132 11.87 -22.97 -8.87
CA PRO A 132 10.61 -23.31 -8.20
C PRO A 132 10.73 -23.30 -6.67
N ALA A 133 11.87 -23.75 -6.11
CA ALA A 133 12.10 -23.72 -4.67
C ALA A 133 12.17 -22.27 -4.14
N PHE A 134 12.82 -21.38 -4.86
CA PHE A 134 12.84 -19.95 -4.53
C PHE A 134 11.43 -19.32 -4.57
N GLN A 135 10.67 -19.57 -5.63
CA GLN A 135 9.31 -19.06 -5.78
C GLN A 135 8.35 -19.59 -4.71
N LYS A 136 8.53 -20.83 -4.26
CA LYS A 136 7.75 -21.43 -3.17
C LYS A 136 8.10 -20.81 -1.81
N LEU A 137 9.37 -20.52 -1.56
CA LEU A 137 9.85 -19.95 -0.31
C LEU A 137 9.48 -18.45 -0.17
N TYR A 138 9.50 -17.73 -1.30
CA TYR A 138 9.18 -16.29 -1.38
C TYR A 138 8.07 -16.06 -2.42
N PRO A 139 6.81 -16.45 -2.15
CA PRO A 139 5.71 -16.31 -3.10
C PRO A 139 5.26 -14.87 -3.29
N ALA A 140 5.56 -13.98 -2.33
CA ALA A 140 5.11 -12.59 -2.32
C ALA A 140 5.46 -11.85 -3.62
N ARG A 141 4.48 -11.13 -4.18
CA ARG A 141 4.63 -10.24 -5.34
C ARG A 141 4.44 -8.81 -4.89
N ILE A 142 5.33 -7.92 -5.31
CA ILE A 142 5.20 -6.50 -5.01
C ILE A 142 4.51 -5.82 -6.21
N VAL A 143 3.32 -5.30 -5.98
CA VAL A 143 2.58 -4.48 -6.95
C VAL A 143 2.74 -3.02 -6.54
N ILE A 144 3.44 -2.27 -7.36
CA ILE A 144 3.72 -0.86 -7.11
C ILE A 144 2.73 -0.03 -7.94
N VAL A 145 1.98 0.84 -7.28
CA VAL A 145 1.27 1.92 -7.95
C VAL A 145 2.30 3.04 -8.17
N PRO A 146 2.70 3.30 -9.42
CA PRO A 146 3.67 4.36 -9.70
C PRO A 146 3.04 5.74 -9.48
N PRO A 147 3.82 6.83 -9.52
CA PRO A 147 3.26 8.16 -9.64
C PRO A 147 2.33 8.22 -10.85
N LEU A 148 1.10 8.64 -10.62
CA LEU A 148 0.05 8.68 -11.63
C LEU A 148 -0.07 10.10 -12.21
N GLY A 149 -0.56 10.21 -13.43
CA GLY A 149 -0.73 11.48 -14.12
C GLY A 149 -1.93 11.45 -15.07
N PRO A 150 -2.34 12.60 -15.57
CA PRO A 150 -3.40 12.68 -16.57
C PRO A 150 -3.01 11.91 -17.84
N PHE A 151 -4.02 11.35 -18.51
CA PHE A 151 -3.81 10.67 -19.79
C PHE A 151 -3.32 11.64 -20.87
N GLU A 152 -2.43 11.15 -21.71
CA GLU A 152 -2.09 11.88 -22.93
C GLU A 152 -3.32 12.01 -23.85
N PRO A 153 -3.49 13.13 -24.55
CA PRO A 153 -4.60 13.32 -25.48
C PRO A 153 -4.67 12.24 -26.57
N THR A 154 -3.50 11.80 -27.02
CA THR A 154 -3.35 10.76 -28.04
C THR A 154 -2.38 9.69 -27.56
N GLU A 155 -2.70 8.43 -27.83
CA GLU A 155 -1.84 7.30 -27.50
C GLU A 155 -1.68 6.43 -28.76
N ARG A 156 -0.44 6.38 -29.29
CA ARG A 156 -0.14 5.54 -30.45
C ARG A 156 -0.17 4.07 -30.10
N PHE A 157 -0.53 3.24 -31.06
CA PHE A 157 -0.38 1.80 -30.93
C PHE A 157 1.11 1.44 -30.84
N LEU A 158 1.46 0.66 -29.82
CA LEU A 158 2.83 0.30 -29.48
C LEU A 158 3.03 -1.22 -29.63
N ASP A 159 4.28 -1.63 -29.68
CA ASP A 159 4.66 -3.04 -29.68
C ASP A 159 4.34 -3.72 -28.34
N ASP A 160 3.98 -5.02 -28.39
CA ASP A 160 3.56 -5.78 -27.21
C ASP A 160 4.65 -5.93 -26.16
N ASP A 161 5.89 -6.16 -26.58
CA ASP A 161 7.02 -6.34 -25.66
C ASP A 161 7.36 -5.01 -24.98
N TYR A 162 7.27 -3.90 -25.72
CA TYR A 162 7.44 -2.58 -25.15
C TYR A 162 6.37 -2.27 -24.09
N VAL A 163 5.09 -2.50 -24.40
CA VAL A 163 3.99 -2.25 -23.45
C VAL A 163 4.14 -3.09 -22.19
N ARG A 164 4.47 -4.38 -22.33
CA ARG A 164 4.73 -5.26 -21.17
C ARG A 164 5.90 -4.77 -20.30
N ALA A 165 6.97 -4.30 -20.93
CA ALA A 165 8.12 -3.74 -20.21
C ALA A 165 7.75 -2.46 -19.43
N GLN A 166 6.90 -1.60 -20.04
CA GLN A 166 6.49 -0.33 -19.45
C GLN A 166 5.33 -0.45 -18.43
N GLU A 167 4.63 -1.56 -18.40
CA GLU A 167 3.43 -1.77 -17.59
C GLU A 167 3.63 -1.51 -16.07
N SER A 168 4.84 -1.70 -15.55
CA SER A 168 5.22 -1.42 -14.15
C SER A 168 6.16 -0.22 -14.01
N SER A 169 6.38 0.55 -15.07
CA SER A 169 7.26 1.72 -15.06
C SER A 169 6.52 2.96 -14.54
N ARG A 170 7.29 4.02 -14.24
CA ARG A 170 6.74 5.34 -13.90
C ARG A 170 5.94 5.97 -15.04
N LEU A 171 6.12 5.51 -16.28
CA LEU A 171 5.45 6.02 -17.46
C LEU A 171 4.24 5.16 -17.89
N SER A 172 3.83 4.19 -17.07
CA SER A 172 2.70 3.29 -17.38
C SER A 172 1.40 4.05 -17.68
N TYR A 173 1.18 5.22 -17.08
CA TYR A 173 0.01 6.07 -17.36
C TYR A 173 -0.06 6.54 -18.84
N ARG A 174 1.08 6.67 -19.52
CA ARG A 174 1.13 7.03 -20.94
C ARG A 174 0.71 5.90 -21.87
N HIS A 175 0.63 4.69 -21.36
CA HIS A 175 0.33 3.48 -22.13
C HIS A 175 -0.95 2.79 -21.65
N PHE A 176 -1.84 3.53 -21.00
CA PHE A 176 -3.04 3.01 -20.37
C PHE A 176 -3.98 2.31 -21.37
N ARG A 177 -4.24 2.93 -22.52
CA ARG A 177 -5.10 2.37 -23.57
C ARG A 177 -4.47 1.13 -24.19
N ASN A 178 -3.17 1.17 -24.46
CA ASN A 178 -2.39 0.03 -24.97
C ASN A 178 -2.40 -1.16 -24.00
N ILE A 179 -2.32 -0.90 -22.70
CA ILE A 179 -2.39 -1.95 -21.67
C ILE A 179 -3.76 -2.66 -21.75
N TRP A 180 -4.85 -1.92 -21.73
CA TRP A 180 -6.20 -2.48 -21.75
C TRP A 180 -6.61 -3.06 -23.11
N LEU A 181 -6.07 -2.58 -24.20
CA LEU A 181 -6.27 -3.14 -25.54
C LEU A 181 -5.83 -4.61 -25.59
N ARG A 182 -4.75 -4.96 -24.88
CA ARG A 182 -4.14 -6.31 -24.88
C ARG A 182 -4.75 -7.27 -23.86
N LYS A 183 -5.56 -6.76 -22.97
CA LYS A 183 -6.24 -7.61 -21.98
C LYS A 183 -7.37 -8.41 -22.64
N SER A 184 -7.59 -9.62 -22.15
CA SER A 184 -8.75 -10.43 -22.57
C SER A 184 -10.05 -9.70 -22.25
N THR A 185 -11.13 -10.12 -22.89
CA THR A 185 -12.46 -9.56 -22.64
C THR A 185 -12.84 -9.75 -21.16
N GLY A 186 -12.59 -10.94 -20.60
CA GLY A 186 -12.90 -11.21 -19.18
C GLY A 186 -12.13 -10.32 -18.20
N GLU A 187 -10.83 -10.06 -18.45
CA GLU A 187 -10.05 -9.12 -17.63
C GLU A 187 -10.58 -7.68 -17.73
N PHE A 188 -11.01 -7.30 -18.94
CA PHE A 188 -11.60 -5.98 -19.13
C PHE A 188 -12.98 -5.86 -18.46
N ASP A 189 -13.80 -6.90 -18.54
CA ASP A 189 -15.13 -6.93 -17.89
C ASP A 189 -15.01 -6.85 -16.36
N GLU A 190 -13.98 -7.51 -15.77
CA GLU A 190 -13.67 -7.36 -14.33
C GLU A 190 -13.30 -5.91 -14.00
N PHE A 191 -12.48 -5.28 -14.83
CA PHE A 191 -12.12 -3.87 -14.68
C PHE A 191 -13.33 -2.95 -14.79
N ALA A 192 -14.13 -3.10 -15.85
CA ALA A 192 -15.32 -2.30 -16.07
C ALA A 192 -16.33 -2.46 -14.93
N GLY A 193 -16.51 -3.70 -14.46
CA GLY A 193 -17.34 -4.00 -13.28
C GLY A 193 -16.85 -3.30 -12.01
N LEU A 194 -15.55 -3.28 -11.76
CA LEU A 194 -14.97 -2.60 -10.61
C LEU A 194 -15.10 -1.06 -10.73
N VAL A 195 -14.91 -0.51 -11.94
CA VAL A 195 -15.15 0.92 -12.20
C VAL A 195 -16.60 1.26 -11.90
N HIS A 196 -17.55 0.51 -12.45
CA HIS A 196 -18.98 0.75 -12.23
C HIS A 196 -19.38 0.61 -10.74
N ALA A 197 -18.86 -0.39 -10.04
CA ALA A 197 -19.11 -0.58 -8.61
C ALA A 197 -18.62 0.60 -7.74
N THR A 198 -17.51 1.22 -8.16
CA THR A 198 -16.88 2.33 -7.42
C THR A 198 -17.27 3.71 -7.96
N TRP A 199 -17.77 3.79 -9.18
CA TRP A 199 -18.26 5.02 -9.84
C TRP A 199 -19.46 4.69 -10.74
N PRO A 200 -20.67 4.54 -10.17
CA PRO A 200 -21.85 4.01 -10.87
C PRO A 200 -22.31 4.81 -12.09
N GLU A 201 -21.95 6.11 -12.16
CA GLU A 201 -22.33 6.96 -13.31
C GLU A 201 -21.41 6.77 -14.53
N VAL A 202 -20.32 5.99 -14.39
CA VAL A 202 -19.31 5.80 -15.44
C VAL A 202 -19.31 4.36 -15.93
N GLU A 203 -19.42 4.20 -17.24
CA GLU A 203 -19.27 2.93 -17.95
C GLU A 203 -18.09 3.05 -18.92
N VAL A 204 -17.02 2.29 -18.71
CA VAL A 204 -15.85 2.27 -19.60
C VAL A 204 -16.04 1.28 -20.74
N LYS A 205 -15.56 1.62 -21.92
CA LYS A 205 -15.59 0.76 -23.10
C LYS A 205 -14.19 0.26 -23.40
N LYS A 206 -14.07 -0.99 -23.90
CA LYS A 206 -12.78 -1.57 -24.25
C LYS A 206 -12.07 -0.71 -25.29
N PRO A 207 -10.74 -0.47 -25.16
CA PRO A 207 -9.99 0.32 -26.14
C PRO A 207 -10.05 -0.29 -27.54
N ILE A 208 -9.99 0.57 -28.53
CA ILE A 208 -10.02 0.22 -29.96
C ILE A 208 -8.77 0.78 -30.63
N HIS A 209 -8.13 -0.03 -31.47
CA HIS A 209 -7.02 0.39 -32.30
C HIS A 209 -7.55 0.93 -33.64
N HIS A 210 -7.16 2.14 -33.97
CA HIS A 210 -7.41 2.80 -35.23
C HIS A 210 -6.09 2.90 -36.03
N PRO A 211 -5.84 1.96 -36.94
CA PRO A 211 -4.55 1.94 -37.68
C PRO A 211 -4.37 3.13 -38.65
N TRP A 212 -5.46 3.75 -39.06
CA TRP A 212 -5.47 4.87 -40.00
C TRP A 212 -6.31 6.04 -39.49
N PRO A 213 -5.90 7.34 -39.63
CA PRO A 213 -4.64 7.80 -40.24
C PRO A 213 -3.42 7.75 -39.31
N ASP A 214 -3.62 7.81 -37.94
CA ASP A 214 -2.55 8.15 -36.99
C ASP A 214 -2.01 6.95 -36.23
N ASN A 215 -2.50 5.75 -36.51
CA ASN A 215 -2.14 4.52 -35.75
C ASN A 215 -2.35 4.67 -34.24
N ASN A 216 -3.50 5.18 -33.82
CA ASN A 216 -3.82 5.50 -32.44
C ASN A 216 -4.68 4.44 -31.78
N VAL A 217 -4.58 4.38 -30.45
CA VAL A 217 -5.49 3.62 -29.58
C VAL A 217 -6.38 4.62 -28.84
N VAL A 218 -7.69 4.42 -28.96
CA VAL A 218 -8.71 5.24 -28.29
C VAL A 218 -9.48 4.41 -27.28
N MET A 219 -9.92 5.04 -26.22
CA MET A 219 -10.77 4.43 -25.20
C MET A 219 -11.87 5.39 -24.82
N PHE A 220 -13.09 4.90 -24.81
CA PHE A 220 -14.27 5.71 -24.49
C PHE A 220 -14.84 5.34 -23.13
N PHE A 221 -15.47 6.30 -22.50
CA PHE A 221 -16.36 6.11 -21.36
C PHE A 221 -17.70 6.78 -21.64
N GLU A 222 -18.73 6.26 -21.01
CA GLU A 222 -20.08 6.82 -21.06
C GLU A 222 -20.44 7.33 -19.66
N GLU A 223 -20.89 8.58 -19.59
CA GLU A 223 -21.40 9.23 -18.41
C GLU A 223 -22.70 9.96 -18.79
N ARG A 224 -23.83 9.67 -18.10
CA ARG A 224 -25.14 10.28 -18.36
C ARG A 224 -25.54 10.22 -19.84
N ARG A 225 -25.32 9.06 -20.49
CA ARG A 225 -25.60 8.80 -21.92
C ARG A 225 -24.75 9.62 -22.90
N MET A 226 -23.68 10.22 -22.46
CA MET A 226 -22.73 10.91 -23.31
C MET A 226 -21.43 10.13 -23.37
N THR A 227 -21.05 9.71 -24.58
CA THR A 227 -19.80 9.02 -24.83
C THR A 227 -18.68 10.03 -25.09
N ARG A 228 -17.57 9.89 -24.36
CA ARG A 228 -16.38 10.75 -24.50
C ARG A 228 -15.11 9.90 -24.45
N GLU A 229 -14.05 10.41 -25.03
CA GLU A 229 -12.73 9.79 -24.90
C GLU A 229 -12.17 10.00 -23.49
N VAL A 230 -11.44 9.00 -22.92
CA VAL A 230 -11.08 8.99 -21.49
C VAL A 230 -10.21 10.17 -21.06
N HIS A 231 -9.39 10.78 -21.94
CA HIS A 231 -8.62 11.95 -21.55
C HIS A 231 -9.49 13.21 -21.36
N TRP A 232 -10.73 13.22 -21.86
CA TRP A 232 -11.70 14.31 -21.66
C TRP A 232 -12.40 14.22 -20.30
N SER A 233 -12.18 13.15 -19.58
CA SER A 233 -12.69 13.04 -18.21
C SER A 233 -11.90 13.94 -17.26
N GLY A 234 -12.49 14.24 -16.11
CA GLY A 234 -11.76 14.89 -15.02
C GLY A 234 -10.54 14.08 -14.57
N VAL A 235 -9.47 14.76 -14.17
CA VAL A 235 -8.21 14.11 -13.75
C VAL A 235 -8.44 13.07 -12.64
N GLY A 236 -9.39 13.31 -11.73
CA GLY A 236 -9.75 12.35 -10.68
C GLY A 236 -10.21 11.00 -11.23
N LEU A 237 -11.05 10.98 -12.27
CA LEU A 237 -11.46 9.73 -12.91
C LEU A 237 -10.29 9.05 -13.62
N GLN A 238 -9.44 9.81 -14.32
CA GLN A 238 -8.26 9.26 -15.00
C GLN A 238 -7.31 8.57 -14.01
N ILE A 239 -7.04 9.20 -12.87
CA ILE A 239 -6.23 8.62 -11.80
C ILE A 239 -6.91 7.40 -11.18
N TRP A 240 -8.22 7.46 -10.97
CA TRP A 240 -8.99 6.35 -10.44
C TRP A 240 -8.90 5.10 -11.31
N LEU A 241 -9.09 5.25 -12.62
CA LEU A 241 -8.96 4.15 -13.58
C LEU A 241 -7.56 3.51 -13.53
N GLN A 242 -6.51 4.32 -13.38
CA GLN A 242 -5.14 3.83 -13.26
C GLN A 242 -4.92 3.05 -11.96
N ILE A 243 -5.39 3.59 -10.82
CA ILE A 243 -5.29 2.91 -9.51
C ILE A 243 -5.97 1.54 -9.57
N LEU A 244 -7.21 1.49 -10.07
CA LEU A 244 -7.95 0.24 -10.21
C LEU A 244 -7.22 -0.77 -11.10
N THR A 245 -6.57 -0.31 -12.17
CA THR A 245 -5.74 -1.16 -13.04
C THR A 245 -4.60 -1.81 -12.26
N HIS A 246 -3.92 -1.08 -11.38
CA HIS A 246 -2.86 -1.65 -10.55
C HIS A 246 -3.40 -2.60 -9.47
N ILE A 247 -4.53 -2.26 -8.85
CA ILE A 247 -5.18 -3.11 -7.85
C ILE A 247 -5.62 -4.45 -8.45
N LEU A 248 -6.15 -4.45 -9.67
CA LEU A 248 -6.56 -5.68 -10.36
C LEU A 248 -5.41 -6.64 -10.69
N ARG A 249 -4.18 -6.14 -10.80
CA ARG A 249 -2.98 -6.97 -10.96
C ARG A 249 -2.58 -7.70 -9.69
N ALA A 250 -3.07 -7.26 -8.54
CA ALA A 250 -2.75 -7.85 -7.26
C ALA A 250 -3.61 -9.10 -7.03
N ASN A 251 -2.98 -10.16 -6.54
CA ASN A 251 -3.61 -11.39 -6.09
C ASN A 251 -3.39 -11.57 -4.57
N ALA A 252 -3.91 -12.64 -3.99
CA ALA A 252 -3.79 -12.90 -2.55
C ALA A 252 -2.35 -12.95 -2.00
N GLU A 253 -1.35 -13.18 -2.87
CA GLU A 253 0.07 -13.20 -2.51
C GLU A 253 0.75 -11.84 -2.71
N SER A 254 0.01 -10.83 -3.16
CA SER A 254 0.58 -9.53 -3.50
C SER A 254 0.63 -8.60 -2.29
N ILE A 255 1.67 -7.79 -2.28
CA ILE A 255 1.82 -6.62 -1.42
C ILE A 255 1.65 -5.40 -2.31
N ILE A 256 0.61 -4.62 -2.09
CA ILE A 256 0.38 -3.40 -2.86
C ILE A 256 1.07 -2.22 -2.17
N VAL A 257 1.79 -1.44 -2.95
CA VAL A 257 2.55 -0.26 -2.48
C VAL A 257 2.03 0.97 -3.18
N ILE A 258 1.57 1.95 -2.41
CA ILE A 258 0.97 3.18 -2.93
C ILE A 258 1.63 4.37 -2.23
N ASP A 259 2.08 5.33 -3.00
CA ASP A 259 2.72 6.55 -2.51
C ASP A 259 1.82 7.75 -2.85
N GLU A 260 1.33 8.44 -1.83
CA GLU A 260 0.47 9.63 -1.92
C GLU A 260 -0.74 9.47 -2.88
N PRO A 261 -1.63 8.48 -2.65
CA PRO A 261 -2.79 8.25 -3.51
C PRO A 261 -3.83 9.37 -3.46
N ASP A 262 -3.74 10.24 -2.45
CA ASP A 262 -4.63 11.37 -2.23
C ASP A 262 -4.43 12.51 -3.24
N ILE A 263 -3.28 12.57 -3.90
CA ILE A 263 -3.04 13.56 -4.95
C ILE A 263 -4.06 13.32 -6.09
N TYR A 264 -4.88 14.32 -6.37
CA TYR A 264 -5.96 14.32 -7.37
C TYR A 264 -7.22 13.50 -7.04
N LEU A 265 -7.28 12.76 -5.93
CA LEU A 265 -8.50 12.03 -5.54
C LEU A 265 -9.38 12.86 -4.59
N HIS A 266 -10.66 12.99 -4.95
CA HIS A 266 -11.67 13.53 -4.03
C HIS A 266 -11.79 12.64 -2.78
N PRO A 267 -12.11 13.20 -1.59
CA PRO A 267 -12.26 12.44 -0.34
C PRO A 267 -13.08 11.16 -0.46
N ASP A 268 -14.18 11.16 -1.20
CA ASP A 268 -15.02 9.98 -1.40
C ASP A 268 -14.30 8.84 -2.15
N LEU A 269 -13.43 9.18 -3.09
CA LEU A 269 -12.61 8.18 -3.80
C LEU A 269 -11.50 7.63 -2.92
N GLN A 270 -10.97 8.44 -2.02
CA GLN A 270 -9.98 7.99 -1.03
C GLN A 270 -10.59 6.95 -0.08
N LYS A 271 -11.83 7.14 0.37
CA LYS A 271 -12.59 6.14 1.14
C LYS A 271 -12.80 4.86 0.34
N ARG A 272 -13.29 4.98 -0.89
CA ARG A 272 -13.50 3.84 -1.79
C ARG A 272 -12.22 3.07 -2.07
N LEU A 273 -11.07 3.76 -2.17
CA LEU A 273 -9.77 3.11 -2.31
C LEU A 273 -9.49 2.17 -1.13
N MET A 274 -9.71 2.63 0.10
CA MET A 274 -9.53 1.82 1.29
C MET A 274 -10.49 0.63 1.34
N GLU A 275 -11.74 0.81 0.93
CA GLU A 275 -12.73 -0.27 0.83
C GLU A 275 -12.30 -1.34 -0.17
N VAL A 276 -11.89 -0.95 -1.38
CA VAL A 276 -11.45 -1.86 -2.44
C VAL A 276 -10.22 -2.67 -2.00
N ILE A 277 -9.24 -2.04 -1.36
CA ILE A 277 -8.03 -2.72 -0.85
C ILE A 277 -8.41 -3.74 0.24
N LYS A 278 -9.27 -3.35 1.18
CA LYS A 278 -9.73 -4.22 2.27
C LYS A 278 -10.53 -5.42 1.77
N GLN A 279 -11.44 -5.22 0.81
CA GLN A 279 -12.26 -6.29 0.23
C GLN A 279 -11.41 -7.36 -0.46
N ARG A 280 -10.28 -6.98 -1.06
CA ARG A 280 -9.35 -7.92 -1.70
C ARG A 280 -8.40 -8.61 -0.71
N SER A 281 -8.45 -8.28 0.59
CA SER A 281 -7.61 -8.86 1.66
C SER A 281 -6.11 -8.81 1.33
N LEU A 282 -5.67 -7.75 0.66
CA LEU A 282 -4.28 -7.54 0.26
C LEU A 282 -3.46 -7.00 1.44
N GLN A 283 -2.21 -7.43 1.53
CA GLN A 283 -1.26 -6.66 2.32
C GLN A 283 -0.94 -5.37 1.58
N PHE A 284 -1.03 -4.23 2.27
CA PHE A 284 -0.70 -2.94 1.65
C PHE A 284 0.27 -2.11 2.51
N ILE A 285 1.07 -1.30 1.81
CA ILE A 285 1.95 -0.28 2.39
C ILE A 285 1.63 1.01 1.66
N MET A 286 1.09 1.99 2.37
CA MET A 286 0.65 3.25 1.81
C MET A 286 1.29 4.42 2.56
N ALA A 287 1.87 5.37 1.84
CA ALA A 287 2.27 6.66 2.42
C ALA A 287 1.24 7.72 2.04
N THR A 288 0.75 8.49 2.99
CA THR A 288 -0.27 9.53 2.74
C THR A 288 -0.21 10.63 3.79
N HIS A 289 -0.73 11.79 3.42
CA HIS A 289 -1.06 12.90 4.31
C HIS A 289 -2.58 13.10 4.44
N SER A 290 -3.39 12.29 3.76
CA SER A 290 -4.85 12.42 3.75
C SER A 290 -5.47 12.04 5.08
N THR A 291 -6.23 12.97 5.65
CA THR A 291 -7.06 12.74 6.82
C THR A 291 -8.16 11.72 6.55
N GLU A 292 -8.70 11.68 5.33
CA GLU A 292 -9.73 10.70 4.95
C GLU A 292 -9.20 9.26 4.96
N ILE A 293 -8.03 9.02 4.37
CA ILE A 293 -7.40 7.70 4.40
C ILE A 293 -7.04 7.29 5.83
N ILE A 294 -6.55 8.26 6.64
CA ILE A 294 -6.24 8.03 8.05
C ILE A 294 -7.51 7.66 8.82
N ASN A 295 -8.62 8.36 8.59
CA ASN A 295 -9.90 8.10 9.23
C ASN A 295 -10.51 6.74 8.86
N GLU A 296 -10.36 6.32 7.61
CA GLU A 296 -10.80 5.01 7.14
C GLU A 296 -9.87 3.86 7.56
N SER A 297 -8.69 4.17 8.09
CA SER A 297 -7.73 3.18 8.56
C SER A 297 -8.01 2.77 10.01
N GLN A 298 -7.65 1.54 10.36
CA GLN A 298 -7.68 1.13 11.76
C GLN A 298 -6.44 1.68 12.47
N ASN A 299 -6.53 2.00 13.77
CA ASN A 299 -5.37 2.53 14.51
C ASN A 299 -4.14 1.63 14.39
N GLU A 300 -4.38 0.32 14.40
CA GLU A 300 -3.31 -0.69 14.25
C GLU A 300 -2.71 -0.78 12.83
N ASP A 301 -3.26 -0.06 11.84
CA ASP A 301 -2.66 0.06 10.51
C ASP A 301 -1.74 1.30 10.40
N LEU A 302 -1.85 2.23 11.35
CA LEU A 302 -1.15 3.50 11.31
C LEU A 302 0.27 3.39 11.89
N LEU A 303 1.25 3.86 11.14
CA LEU A 303 2.68 3.84 11.45
C LEU A 303 3.25 5.25 11.38
N VAL A 304 3.70 5.78 12.49
CA VAL A 304 4.41 7.06 12.53
C VAL A 304 5.86 6.86 12.14
N VAL A 305 6.28 7.55 11.09
CA VAL A 305 7.65 7.55 10.57
C VAL A 305 8.35 8.83 11.00
N ASN A 306 9.45 8.67 11.76
CA ASN A 306 10.30 9.77 12.20
C ASN A 306 11.76 9.39 11.99
N LYS A 307 12.48 10.15 11.17
CA LYS A 307 13.90 9.89 10.88
C LYS A 307 14.84 10.08 12.08
N GLN A 308 14.38 10.73 13.16
CA GLN A 308 15.14 10.88 14.40
C GLN A 308 15.04 9.64 15.31
N SER A 309 14.11 8.72 15.02
CA SER A 309 13.98 7.45 15.72
C SER A 309 14.65 6.32 14.92
N ASN A 310 14.88 5.18 15.57
CA ASN A 310 15.45 3.99 14.93
C ASN A 310 14.37 3.03 14.40
N SER A 311 13.08 3.36 14.59
CA SER A 311 11.97 2.52 14.12
C SER A 311 10.69 3.32 13.92
N ALA A 312 9.85 2.84 13.00
CA ALA A 312 8.48 3.31 12.87
C ALA A 312 7.66 2.86 14.08
N GLN A 313 6.84 3.76 14.60
CA GLN A 313 5.99 3.50 15.76
C GLN A 313 4.55 3.26 15.32
N ARG A 314 4.01 2.10 15.69
CA ARG A 314 2.60 1.78 15.43
C ARG A 314 1.71 2.45 16.47
N ILE A 315 0.61 3.03 16.01
CA ILE A 315 -0.35 3.69 16.88
C ILE A 315 -1.23 2.63 17.53
N ASN A 316 -1.18 2.53 18.86
CA ASN A 316 -1.95 1.56 19.62
C ASN A 316 -3.06 2.21 20.47
N ASP A 317 -3.00 3.52 20.69
CA ASP A 317 -3.90 4.27 21.53
C ASP A 317 -4.30 5.62 20.93
N ILE A 318 -5.26 6.27 21.56
CA ILE A 318 -5.81 7.56 21.10
C ILE A 318 -4.79 8.68 21.25
N GLU A 319 -3.99 8.67 22.32
CA GLU A 319 -2.97 9.71 22.53
C GLU A 319 -1.86 9.63 21.47
N GLY A 320 -1.45 8.41 21.09
CA GLY A 320 -0.52 8.19 19.99
C GLY A 320 -1.07 8.70 18.67
N PHE A 321 -2.37 8.51 18.46
CA PHE A 321 -3.06 8.99 17.27
C PHE A 321 -3.11 10.53 17.22
N GLN A 322 -3.47 11.21 18.31
CA GLN A 322 -3.45 12.67 18.38
C GLN A 322 -2.06 13.24 18.17
N ARG A 323 -1.04 12.64 18.79
CA ARG A 323 0.36 13.02 18.57
C ARG A 323 0.78 12.85 17.11
N ALA A 324 0.34 11.80 16.47
CA ALA A 324 0.63 11.57 15.04
C ALA A 324 0.01 12.65 14.16
N LEU A 325 -1.23 13.05 14.43
CA LEU A 325 -1.91 14.11 13.68
C LEU A 325 -1.28 15.49 13.90
N ALA A 326 -0.98 15.82 15.15
CA ALA A 326 -0.22 17.03 15.45
C ALA A 326 1.15 17.03 14.72
N TYR A 327 1.76 15.85 14.61
CA TYR A 327 3.05 15.69 13.93
C TYR A 327 2.97 15.89 12.41
N ILE A 328 1.85 15.51 11.77
CA ILE A 328 1.62 15.78 10.32
C ILE A 328 1.06 17.17 10.04
N GLY A 329 0.82 17.98 11.08
CA GLY A 329 0.33 19.36 10.94
C GLY A 329 -1.18 19.48 10.69
N SER A 330 -1.95 18.45 10.95
CA SER A 330 -3.41 18.50 10.89
C SER A 330 -3.98 19.12 12.17
N ASN A 331 -4.71 20.22 12.02
CA ASN A 331 -5.46 20.86 13.11
C ASN A 331 -6.87 20.29 13.30
N GLU A 332 -7.24 19.24 12.55
CA GLU A 332 -8.55 18.62 12.69
C GLU A 332 -8.65 17.85 14.01
N ASN A 333 -9.69 18.12 14.75
CA ASN A 333 -10.03 17.35 15.96
C ASN A 333 -10.70 16.04 15.54
N LEU A 334 -9.86 15.07 15.16
CA LEU A 334 -10.28 13.80 14.59
C LEU A 334 -11.04 12.90 15.56
N GLU A 335 -10.91 13.11 16.86
CA GLU A 335 -11.76 12.44 17.85
C GLU A 335 -13.23 12.83 17.64
N LEU A 336 -13.51 14.11 17.45
CA LEU A 336 -14.85 14.58 17.15
C LEU A 336 -15.35 14.07 15.78
N SER A 337 -14.48 14.06 14.77
CA SER A 337 -14.84 13.53 13.44
C SER A 337 -15.12 12.02 13.44
N ARG A 338 -14.37 11.23 14.21
CA ARG A 338 -14.64 9.80 14.36
C ARG A 338 -15.85 9.52 15.26
N LEU A 339 -16.03 10.29 16.32
CA LEU A 339 -17.20 10.20 17.16
C LEU A 339 -18.47 10.57 16.40
N SER A 340 -18.46 11.62 15.59
CA SER A 340 -19.61 12.04 14.80
C SER A 340 -20.01 11.02 13.70
N ARG A 341 -19.11 10.14 13.29
CA ARG A 341 -19.37 9.08 12.29
C ARG A 341 -19.65 7.72 12.94
N ALA A 342 -19.31 7.55 14.23
CA ALA A 342 -19.46 6.27 14.90
C ALA A 342 -20.95 6.02 15.23
N LYS A 343 -21.48 4.92 14.75
CA LYS A 343 -22.79 4.39 15.16
C LYS A 343 -22.70 3.48 16.38
N ARG A 344 -21.47 3.05 16.71
CA ARG A 344 -21.19 2.16 17.86
C ARG A 344 -19.85 2.51 18.47
N ILE A 345 -19.83 2.60 19.79
CA ILE A 345 -18.61 2.79 20.55
C ILE A 345 -18.45 1.58 21.49
N VAL A 346 -17.28 0.94 21.41
CA VAL A 346 -16.93 -0.19 22.26
C VAL A 346 -15.80 0.23 23.19
N PHE A 347 -16.09 0.34 24.48
CA PHE A 347 -15.08 0.58 25.50
C PHE A 347 -14.57 -0.75 26.02
N PHE A 348 -13.24 -0.89 26.10
CA PHE A 348 -12.61 -2.10 26.59
C PHE A 348 -11.39 -1.78 27.47
N GLU A 349 -11.09 -2.68 28.40
CA GLU A 349 -9.93 -2.60 29.27
C GLU A 349 -8.81 -3.51 28.74
N GLY A 350 -7.55 -3.05 28.81
CA GLY A 350 -6.41 -3.90 28.48
C GLY A 350 -6.11 -4.10 26.99
N ALA A 351 -5.63 -5.29 26.63
CA ALA A 351 -5.20 -5.65 25.26
C ALA A 351 -6.24 -6.50 24.51
N ASP A 352 -7.46 -6.58 25.01
CA ASP A 352 -8.47 -7.59 24.63
C ASP A 352 -9.14 -7.32 23.27
N ARG A 353 -8.87 -6.18 22.64
CA ARG A 353 -9.41 -5.83 21.31
C ARG A 353 -9.15 -6.92 20.27
N ARG A 354 -7.94 -7.51 20.26
CA ARG A 354 -7.60 -8.61 19.33
C ARG A 354 -8.44 -9.85 19.58
N LEU A 355 -8.70 -10.12 20.85
CA LEU A 355 -9.50 -11.25 21.28
C LEU A 355 -10.96 -11.06 20.87
N LEU A 356 -11.54 -9.88 21.16
CA LEU A 356 -12.90 -9.50 20.77
C LEU A 356 -13.10 -9.60 19.27
N LYS A 357 -12.17 -9.06 18.47
CA LYS A 357 -12.21 -9.16 17.01
C LYS A 357 -12.11 -10.61 16.50
N ARG A 358 -11.28 -11.45 17.13
CA ARG A 358 -11.18 -12.88 16.80
C ARG A 358 -12.49 -13.63 17.09
N PHE A 359 -13.10 -13.38 18.23
CA PHE A 359 -14.39 -13.98 18.58
C PHE A 359 -15.49 -13.50 17.64
N ALA A 360 -15.59 -12.19 17.38
CA ALA A 360 -16.58 -11.64 16.49
C ALA A 360 -16.48 -12.24 15.07
N ARG A 361 -15.27 -12.40 14.54
CA ARG A 361 -15.04 -13.08 13.25
C ARG A 361 -15.49 -14.55 13.29
N ARG A 362 -15.18 -15.25 14.36
CA ARG A 362 -15.54 -16.67 14.52
C ARG A 362 -17.04 -16.91 14.63
N PHE A 363 -17.76 -15.97 15.25
CA PHE A 363 -19.22 -16.01 15.39
C PHE A 363 -19.97 -15.37 14.24
N GLY A 364 -19.29 -14.99 13.15
CA GLY A 364 -19.93 -14.45 11.95
C GLY A 364 -20.29 -12.95 12.00
N PHE A 365 -19.92 -12.25 13.07
CA PHE A 365 -20.13 -10.80 13.21
C PHE A 365 -19.10 -9.97 12.44
N ARG A 366 -18.90 -10.26 11.17
CA ARG A 366 -17.90 -9.59 10.33
C ARG A 366 -18.06 -8.08 10.29
N ARG A 367 -19.30 -7.59 10.16
CA ARG A 367 -19.61 -6.15 10.17
C ARG A 367 -19.15 -5.44 11.43
N PHE A 368 -19.24 -6.07 12.59
CA PHE A 368 -18.76 -5.51 13.86
C PHE A 368 -17.25 -5.31 13.92
N VAL A 369 -16.49 -6.07 13.13
CA VAL A 369 -15.02 -6.04 13.12
C VAL A 369 -14.47 -5.16 12.01
N GLU A 370 -15.17 -5.14 10.87
CA GLU A 370 -14.71 -4.55 9.59
C GLU A 370 -15.35 -3.19 9.32
N ASP A 371 -16.42 -2.84 10.06
CA ASP A 371 -17.19 -1.64 9.86
C ASP A 371 -16.47 -0.41 10.46
N THR A 372 -16.31 0.64 9.67
CA THR A 372 -15.76 1.93 10.09
C THR A 372 -16.70 2.67 11.06
N ASP A 373 -17.97 2.25 11.12
CA ASP A 373 -19.00 2.79 12.02
C ASP A 373 -18.83 2.32 13.49
N THR A 374 -17.87 1.46 13.80
CA THR A 374 -17.60 0.99 15.15
C THR A 374 -16.27 1.51 15.69
N LEU A 375 -16.33 2.40 16.66
CA LEU A 375 -15.16 2.95 17.33
C LEU A 375 -14.81 2.11 18.57
N PHE A 376 -13.56 1.63 18.63
CA PHE A 376 -13.04 0.89 19.77
C PHE A 376 -12.16 1.80 20.62
N LEU A 377 -12.58 2.12 21.85
CA LEU A 377 -11.86 3.00 22.77
C LEU A 377 -11.31 2.19 23.95
N ARG A 378 -9.99 2.27 24.16
CA ARG A 378 -9.34 1.65 25.31
C ARG A 378 -9.43 2.57 26.52
N LEU A 379 -9.96 2.05 27.64
CA LEU A 379 -9.92 2.71 28.93
C LEU A 379 -8.64 2.30 29.66
N GLY A 380 -7.97 3.24 30.29
CA GLY A 380 -6.72 3.03 31.03
C GLY A 380 -6.89 2.28 32.37
N GLY A 381 -8.06 1.70 32.62
CA GLY A 381 -8.43 0.96 33.84
C GLY A 381 -9.87 1.25 34.25
N PHE A 382 -10.41 0.41 35.11
CA PHE A 382 -11.80 0.52 35.58
C PHE A 382 -12.11 1.84 36.33
N SER A 383 -11.10 2.46 36.91
CA SER A 383 -11.22 3.76 37.56
C SER A 383 -11.58 4.92 36.59
N PHE A 384 -11.41 4.72 35.29
CA PHE A 384 -11.78 5.74 34.28
C PHE A 384 -13.21 5.60 33.75
N TRP A 385 -13.97 4.59 34.22
CA TRP A 385 -15.33 4.36 33.76
C TRP A 385 -16.28 5.52 34.07
N HIS A 386 -16.10 6.21 35.19
CA HIS A 386 -16.87 7.40 35.55
C HIS A 386 -16.79 8.52 34.49
N LYS A 387 -15.68 8.58 33.73
CA LYS A 387 -15.55 9.56 32.63
C LYS A 387 -16.46 9.22 31.44
N VAL A 388 -16.70 7.93 31.21
CA VAL A 388 -17.62 7.46 30.16
C VAL A 388 -19.05 7.76 30.56
N GLU A 389 -19.42 7.48 31.83
CA GLU A 389 -20.75 7.80 32.37
C GLU A 389 -21.02 9.30 32.38
N SER A 390 -20.01 10.11 32.73
CA SER A 390 -20.12 11.58 32.71
C SER A 390 -20.21 12.17 31.30
N ALA A 391 -19.72 11.45 30.27
CA ALA A 391 -19.74 11.89 28.90
C ALA A 391 -20.93 11.33 28.10
N SER A 392 -21.71 10.39 28.64
CA SER A 392 -22.81 9.73 27.94
C SER A 392 -23.84 10.71 27.38
N TRP A 393 -24.18 11.76 28.17
CA TRP A 393 -25.10 12.82 27.74
C TRP A 393 -24.62 13.59 26.49
N VAL A 394 -23.28 13.73 26.33
CA VAL A 394 -22.70 14.39 25.14
C VAL A 394 -22.97 13.56 23.89
N PHE A 395 -22.95 12.23 24.02
CA PHE A 395 -23.22 11.34 22.89
C PHE A 395 -24.71 11.33 22.53
N ASP A 396 -25.58 11.39 23.51
CA ASP A 396 -27.03 11.36 23.30
C ASP A 396 -27.60 12.69 22.80
N GLU A 397 -27.18 13.84 23.39
CA GLU A 397 -27.77 15.14 23.09
C GLU A 397 -27.04 15.92 21.97
N ILE A 398 -25.70 15.82 21.87
CA ILE A 398 -24.93 16.65 20.91
C ILE A 398 -24.79 15.95 19.57
N LEU A 399 -24.63 14.65 19.54
CA LEU A 399 -24.42 13.90 18.30
C LEU A 399 -25.70 13.36 17.67
N ASN A 400 -26.82 13.39 18.40
CA ASN A 400 -28.15 12.93 17.96
C ASN A 400 -28.10 11.61 17.17
N THR A 401 -27.24 10.69 17.61
CA THR A 401 -26.98 9.41 16.98
C THR A 401 -27.31 8.29 17.95
N ASP A 402 -28.03 7.27 17.50
CA ASP A 402 -28.23 6.02 18.26
C ASP A 402 -26.89 5.32 18.45
N ILE A 403 -26.15 5.71 19.47
CA ILE A 403 -24.84 5.11 19.79
C ILE A 403 -25.04 3.96 20.76
N ALA A 404 -24.75 2.75 20.32
CA ALA A 404 -24.74 1.59 21.19
C ALA A 404 -23.41 1.54 21.96
N ILE A 405 -23.46 1.64 23.29
CA ILE A 405 -22.30 1.55 24.19
C ILE A 405 -22.20 0.11 24.70
N PHE A 406 -21.09 -0.55 24.40
CA PHE A 406 -20.80 -1.91 24.88
C PHE A 406 -19.69 -1.88 25.91
N ARG A 407 -19.89 -2.56 27.04
CA ARG A 407 -18.89 -2.81 28.05
C ARG A 407 -18.37 -4.23 27.91
N ALA A 408 -17.07 -4.39 27.69
CA ALA A 408 -16.38 -5.67 27.83
C ALA A 408 -15.72 -5.71 29.21
N VAL A 409 -16.19 -6.58 30.09
CA VAL A 409 -15.64 -6.82 31.42
C VAL A 409 -14.63 -7.96 31.36
#